data_187909a8427ef3b732bebbdff98701f5
#
_entry.id   187909a8427ef3b732bebbdff98701f5
#
_cell.length_a   1.000
_cell.length_b   1.000
_cell.length_c   1.000
_cell.angle_alpha   90.00
_cell.angle_beta   90.00
_cell.angle_gamma   90.00
#
_symmetry.space_group_name_H-M   'P 1'
#
loop_
_entity.id
_entity.type
_entity.pdbx_description
1 polymer ?
#
loop_
_entity_poly.entity_id
_entity_poly.type
_entity_poly.pdbx_seq_one_letter_code
_entity_poly.pdbx_strand_id
1 'polypeptide(L)'
;MAVLEKDQMLCFAENAVDIALKRGAPEAEAYVYEGQATNVGIERGQITKSNRIIDRGLGIRVSLNKAVGFAYTNIIEDQNSIEDTILRALSAARASKPDQDWNGLPEKKPYAAAKKTYDRKILELGAEDLVNIASAMLDAAVSVNKRVFPIEGGAVAAYLSSAIANSNGVAAFDRGTIIECSLAAVAKEGKTVTPVCFEFNAERDYNVDPEWVGKEAARLAVSALKTKRIKTKTTKLILTQFALQGLLYYTLINAVKADNVQRKQSPFQGRIGEKVASETITVCDDGLFQGGLRTWAFDGEGIPHQKTTLIEKGVLRNFLYDNY
;
A
#
# COMPACT_ATOMS: atom_id res chain seq x y z
N MET A 1 11.89 1.96 -20.45
CA MET A 1 10.83 2.88 -20.84
C MET A 1 10.91 4.07 -19.89
N ALA A 2 10.79 5.30 -20.36
CA ALA A 2 10.75 6.46 -19.48
C ALA A 2 9.43 6.47 -18.70
N VAL A 3 9.44 6.99 -17.47
CA VAL A 3 8.23 7.22 -16.69
C VAL A 3 7.38 8.33 -17.33
N LEU A 4 6.08 8.22 -17.18
CA LEU A 4 5.16 9.26 -17.61
C LEU A 4 5.27 10.49 -16.69
N GLU A 5 5.31 11.65 -17.29
CA GLU A 5 5.33 12.89 -16.54
C GLU A 5 3.90 13.26 -16.07
N LYS A 6 3.84 14.10 -15.04
CA LYS A 6 2.59 14.56 -14.42
C LYS A 6 1.56 15.04 -15.46
N ASP A 7 1.99 15.91 -16.37
CA ASP A 7 1.07 16.53 -17.34
C ASP A 7 0.54 15.51 -18.35
N GLN A 8 1.35 14.48 -18.71
CA GLN A 8 0.90 13.40 -19.57
C GLN A 8 -0.16 12.53 -18.86
N MET A 9 0.07 12.16 -17.61
CA MET A 9 -0.88 11.34 -16.85
C MET A 9 -2.20 12.07 -16.60
N LEU A 10 -2.15 13.35 -16.25
CA LEU A 10 -3.34 14.18 -16.10
C LEU A 10 -4.09 14.31 -17.42
N CYS A 11 -3.37 14.55 -18.54
CA CYS A 11 -3.98 14.64 -19.87
C CYS A 11 -4.72 13.34 -20.25
N PHE A 12 -4.16 12.15 -19.96
CA PHE A 12 -4.86 10.87 -20.17
C PHE A 12 -6.14 10.77 -19.34
N ALA A 13 -6.07 11.13 -18.06
CA ALA A 13 -7.24 11.07 -17.17
C ALA A 13 -8.34 12.06 -17.59
N GLU A 14 -7.99 13.33 -17.84
CA GLU A 14 -8.93 14.37 -18.24
C GLU A 14 -9.55 14.08 -19.61
N ASN A 15 -8.75 13.63 -20.59
CA ASN A 15 -9.26 13.23 -21.91
C ASN A 15 -10.27 12.05 -21.81
N ALA A 16 -9.99 11.07 -20.98
CA ALA A 16 -10.92 9.95 -20.78
C ALA A 16 -12.25 10.40 -20.17
N VAL A 17 -12.22 11.31 -19.19
CA VAL A 17 -13.43 11.92 -18.61
C VAL A 17 -14.20 12.69 -19.67
N ASP A 18 -13.53 13.54 -20.46
CA ASP A 18 -14.16 14.35 -21.51
C ASP A 18 -14.85 13.45 -22.56
N ILE A 19 -14.22 12.38 -22.96
CA ILE A 19 -14.81 11.41 -23.90
C ILE A 19 -16.04 10.75 -23.29
N ALA A 20 -15.96 10.32 -22.03
CA ALA A 20 -17.08 9.69 -21.34
C ALA A 20 -18.30 10.64 -21.25
N LEU A 21 -18.07 11.91 -20.92
CA LEU A 21 -19.12 12.93 -20.91
C LEU A 21 -19.73 13.15 -22.30
N LYS A 22 -18.90 13.24 -23.36
CA LYS A 22 -19.37 13.34 -24.76
C LYS A 22 -20.15 12.11 -25.21
N ARG A 23 -19.88 10.94 -24.66
CA ARG A 23 -20.59 9.68 -24.90
C ARG A 23 -21.84 9.51 -24.04
N GLY A 24 -22.21 10.53 -23.26
CA GLY A 24 -23.46 10.62 -22.50
C GLY A 24 -23.39 10.12 -21.07
N ALA A 25 -22.21 10.00 -20.46
CA ALA A 25 -22.10 9.80 -19.02
C ALA A 25 -22.38 11.15 -18.31
N PRO A 26 -23.33 11.25 -17.39
CA PRO A 26 -23.51 12.46 -16.57
C PRO A 26 -22.40 12.63 -15.53
N GLU A 27 -21.82 11.52 -15.06
CA GLU A 27 -20.68 11.49 -14.13
C GLU A 27 -19.64 10.50 -14.64
N ALA A 28 -18.39 10.93 -14.66
CA ALA A 28 -17.25 10.12 -15.07
C ALA A 28 -16.01 10.43 -14.23
N GLU A 29 -15.22 9.41 -13.95
CA GLU A 29 -13.94 9.49 -13.28
C GLU A 29 -12.94 8.58 -14.00
N ALA A 30 -11.72 9.07 -14.18
CA ALA A 30 -10.62 8.29 -14.76
C ALA A 30 -9.43 8.30 -13.80
N TYR A 31 -8.86 7.11 -13.58
CA TYR A 31 -7.67 6.88 -12.78
C TYR A 31 -6.57 6.30 -13.67
N VAL A 32 -5.47 7.02 -13.79
CA VAL A 32 -4.28 6.57 -14.52
C VAL A 32 -3.21 6.15 -13.52
N TYR A 33 -2.60 5.04 -13.78
CA TYR A 33 -1.58 4.42 -12.93
C TYR A 33 -0.35 4.04 -13.75
N GLU A 34 0.83 4.26 -13.18
CA GLU A 34 2.09 3.70 -13.63
C GLU A 34 2.87 3.14 -12.45
N GLY A 35 3.37 1.91 -12.59
CA GLY A 35 4.27 1.26 -11.66
C GLY A 35 5.50 0.73 -12.37
N GLN A 36 6.67 0.91 -11.76
CA GLN A 36 7.92 0.26 -12.16
C GLN A 36 8.55 -0.36 -10.92
N ALA A 37 8.94 -1.62 -11.01
CA ALA A 37 9.62 -2.31 -9.93
C ALA A 37 10.77 -3.15 -10.49
N THR A 38 11.95 -2.99 -9.91
CA THR A 38 13.08 -3.91 -10.08
C THR A 38 13.15 -4.77 -8.83
N ASN A 39 13.20 -6.09 -9.02
CA ASN A 39 13.19 -7.06 -7.93
C ASN A 39 14.38 -8.01 -8.06
N VAL A 40 14.99 -8.34 -6.93
CA VAL A 40 15.99 -9.41 -6.80
C VAL A 40 15.52 -10.35 -5.70
N GLY A 41 15.42 -11.64 -6.01
CA GLY A 41 14.94 -12.66 -5.07
C GLY A 41 16.06 -13.55 -4.55
N ILE A 42 15.97 -13.88 -3.27
CA ILE A 42 16.82 -14.84 -2.57
C ILE A 42 16.00 -16.10 -2.28
N GLU A 43 16.53 -17.26 -2.62
CA GLU A 43 15.97 -18.56 -2.26
C GLU A 43 17.09 -19.49 -1.78
N ARG A 44 16.91 -20.14 -0.63
CA ARG A 44 17.87 -21.08 -0.05
C ARG A 44 19.29 -20.54 0.08
N GLY A 45 19.41 -19.26 0.47
CA GLY A 45 20.71 -18.60 0.66
C GLY A 45 21.43 -18.21 -0.61
N GLN A 46 20.75 -18.20 -1.75
CA GLN A 46 21.30 -17.80 -3.05
C GLN A 46 20.40 -16.79 -3.74
N ILE A 47 21.00 -15.88 -4.49
CA ILE A 47 20.25 -14.99 -5.38
C ILE A 47 19.83 -15.80 -6.60
N THR A 48 18.51 -15.94 -6.83
CA THR A 48 17.99 -16.88 -7.83
C THR A 48 17.33 -16.21 -9.01
N LYS A 49 16.82 -15.00 -8.83
CA LYS A 49 16.12 -14.29 -9.90
C LYS A 49 16.28 -12.78 -9.78
N SER A 50 16.24 -12.12 -10.93
CA SER A 50 16.05 -10.69 -11.05
C SER A 50 15.05 -10.41 -12.16
N ASN A 51 14.12 -9.48 -11.93
CA ASN A 51 13.21 -9.03 -12.97
C ASN A 51 12.91 -7.55 -12.82
N ARG A 52 12.50 -6.92 -13.91
CA ARG A 52 11.93 -5.58 -13.93
C ARG A 52 10.52 -5.67 -14.49
N ILE A 53 9.57 -5.12 -13.74
CA ILE A 53 8.18 -5.06 -14.12
C ILE A 53 7.83 -3.59 -14.37
N ILE A 54 7.17 -3.33 -15.48
CA ILE A 54 6.58 -2.02 -15.79
C ILE A 54 5.12 -2.29 -16.08
N ASP A 55 4.24 -1.61 -15.37
CA ASP A 55 2.81 -1.73 -15.50
C ASP A 55 2.16 -0.35 -15.60
N ARG A 56 1.19 -0.21 -16.52
CA ARG A 56 0.44 1.02 -16.75
C ARG A 56 -1.02 0.67 -17.00
N GLY A 57 -1.90 1.55 -16.58
CA GLY A 57 -3.30 1.35 -16.83
C GLY A 57 -4.13 2.60 -16.66
N LEU A 58 -5.29 2.57 -17.28
CA LEU A 58 -6.36 3.55 -17.12
C LEU A 58 -7.64 2.82 -16.75
N GLY A 59 -8.19 3.15 -15.59
CA GLY A 59 -9.52 2.74 -15.18
C GLY A 59 -10.51 3.88 -15.38
N ILE A 60 -11.69 3.58 -15.90
CA ILE A 60 -12.80 4.54 -16.03
C ILE A 60 -14.01 4.04 -15.26
N ARG A 61 -14.56 4.90 -14.40
CA ARG A 61 -15.81 4.71 -13.67
C ARG A 61 -16.82 5.73 -14.18
N VAL A 62 -18.01 5.28 -14.50
CA VAL A 62 -19.13 6.14 -14.91
C VAL A 62 -20.37 5.84 -14.06
N SER A 63 -21.21 6.85 -13.84
CA SER A 63 -22.50 6.67 -13.18
C SER A 63 -23.61 7.14 -14.10
N LEU A 64 -24.62 6.31 -14.31
CA LEU A 64 -25.86 6.58 -15.08
C LEU A 64 -27.06 6.45 -14.16
N ASN A 65 -27.61 7.55 -13.68
CA ASN A 65 -28.76 7.51 -12.74
C ASN A 65 -28.49 6.61 -11.53
N LYS A 66 -27.34 6.79 -10.88
CA LYS A 66 -26.86 5.98 -9.75
C LYS A 66 -26.44 4.54 -10.10
N ALA A 67 -26.54 4.10 -11.33
CA ALA A 67 -26.00 2.82 -11.76
C ALA A 67 -24.55 3.00 -12.16
N VAL A 68 -23.63 2.34 -11.44
CA VAL A 68 -22.18 2.49 -11.63
C VAL A 68 -21.66 1.41 -12.56
N GLY A 69 -20.82 1.82 -13.53
CA GLY A 69 -20.09 0.93 -14.41
C GLY A 69 -18.61 1.24 -14.37
N PHE A 70 -17.78 0.21 -14.52
CA PHE A 70 -16.33 0.30 -14.50
C PHE A 70 -15.72 -0.54 -15.62
N ALA A 71 -14.66 -0.04 -16.23
CA ALA A 71 -13.81 -0.78 -17.13
C ALA A 71 -12.37 -0.27 -17.06
N TYR A 72 -11.42 -1.05 -17.54
CA TYR A 72 -10.02 -0.63 -17.56
C TYR A 72 -9.29 -1.13 -18.80
N THR A 73 -8.16 -0.49 -19.12
CA THR A 73 -7.21 -0.90 -20.15
C THR A 73 -5.78 -0.64 -19.68
N ASN A 74 -4.84 -1.44 -20.15
CA ASN A 74 -3.40 -1.20 -20.03
C ASN A 74 -2.78 -0.55 -21.28
N ILE A 75 -3.58 -0.28 -22.31
CA ILE A 75 -3.17 0.41 -23.55
C ILE A 75 -3.68 1.83 -23.47
N ILE A 76 -2.89 2.71 -22.83
CA ILE A 76 -3.29 4.09 -22.51
C ILE A 76 -2.88 5.12 -23.58
N GLU A 77 -1.95 4.75 -24.47
CA GLU A 77 -1.50 5.63 -25.54
C GLU A 77 -2.36 5.54 -26.82
N ASP A 78 -3.24 4.54 -26.93
CA ASP A 78 -4.14 4.36 -28.07
C ASP A 78 -5.54 4.89 -27.79
N GLN A 79 -5.93 5.93 -28.54
CA GLN A 79 -7.22 6.58 -28.41
C GLN A 79 -8.40 5.61 -28.58
N ASN A 80 -8.32 4.65 -29.52
CA ASN A 80 -9.39 3.69 -29.74
C ASN A 80 -9.57 2.77 -28.53
N SER A 81 -8.47 2.31 -27.92
CA SER A 81 -8.51 1.50 -26.70
C SER A 81 -9.15 2.22 -25.52
N ILE A 82 -8.90 3.54 -25.40
CA ILE A 82 -9.54 4.38 -24.39
C ILE A 82 -11.05 4.47 -24.67
N GLU A 83 -11.45 4.79 -25.92
CA GLU A 83 -12.87 4.88 -26.29
C GLU A 83 -13.63 3.56 -26.09
N ASP A 84 -13.05 2.45 -26.49
CA ASP A 84 -13.64 1.11 -26.28
C ASP A 84 -13.81 0.80 -24.78
N THR A 85 -12.85 1.22 -23.96
CA THR A 85 -12.92 1.06 -22.51
C THR A 85 -14.06 1.89 -21.92
N ILE A 86 -14.24 3.13 -22.38
CA ILE A 86 -15.36 3.98 -21.97
C ILE A 86 -16.69 3.36 -22.37
N LEU A 87 -16.82 2.85 -23.58
CA LEU A 87 -18.04 2.19 -24.06
C LEU A 87 -18.38 0.95 -23.23
N ARG A 88 -17.36 0.17 -22.81
CA ARG A 88 -17.53 -0.97 -21.90
C ARG A 88 -18.02 -0.52 -20.52
N ALA A 89 -17.45 0.57 -19.96
CA ALA A 89 -17.90 1.12 -18.67
C ALA A 89 -19.35 1.61 -18.75
N LEU A 90 -19.74 2.31 -19.83
CA LEU A 90 -21.13 2.75 -20.06
C LEU A 90 -22.09 1.56 -20.21
N SER A 91 -21.67 0.51 -20.90
CA SER A 91 -22.45 -0.71 -21.06
C SER A 91 -22.64 -1.44 -19.73
N ALA A 92 -21.60 -1.49 -18.90
CA ALA A 92 -21.68 -2.05 -17.55
C ALA A 92 -22.64 -1.24 -16.67
N ALA A 93 -22.56 0.09 -16.71
CA ALA A 93 -23.50 0.95 -15.96
C ALA A 93 -24.95 0.72 -16.38
N ARG A 94 -25.23 0.60 -17.71
CA ARG A 94 -26.60 0.32 -18.20
C ARG A 94 -27.14 -1.05 -17.75
N ALA A 95 -26.27 -2.01 -17.53
CA ALA A 95 -26.62 -3.35 -17.06
C ALA A 95 -26.69 -3.46 -15.53
N SER A 96 -26.15 -2.49 -14.80
CA SER A 96 -26.12 -2.48 -13.36
C SER A 96 -27.44 -1.95 -12.76
N LYS A 97 -27.76 -2.40 -11.55
CA LYS A 97 -28.85 -1.83 -10.78
C LYS A 97 -28.40 -0.49 -10.19
N PRO A 98 -29.29 0.54 -10.16
CA PRO A 98 -29.01 1.78 -9.45
C PRO A 98 -28.70 1.52 -7.96
N ASP A 99 -27.61 2.09 -7.51
CA ASP A 99 -27.24 2.10 -6.10
C ASP A 99 -27.89 3.31 -5.41
N GLN A 100 -28.82 3.05 -4.51
CA GLN A 100 -29.57 4.12 -3.85
C GLN A 100 -28.68 4.98 -2.94
N ASP A 101 -27.60 4.40 -2.44
CA ASP A 101 -26.66 5.07 -1.54
C ASP A 101 -25.56 5.87 -2.31
N TRP A 102 -25.51 5.75 -3.65
CA TRP A 102 -24.62 6.54 -4.48
C TRP A 102 -24.91 8.05 -4.35
N ASN A 103 -23.93 8.80 -3.83
CA ASN A 103 -24.04 10.25 -3.60
C ASN A 103 -23.28 11.10 -4.64
N GLY A 104 -22.73 10.47 -5.69
CA GLY A 104 -21.95 11.14 -6.73
C GLY A 104 -20.45 11.09 -6.50
N LEU A 105 -19.73 11.54 -7.51
CA LEU A 105 -18.27 11.67 -7.46
C LEU A 105 -17.86 12.87 -6.57
N PRO A 106 -16.68 12.80 -5.93
CA PRO A 106 -16.22 13.88 -5.07
C PRO A 106 -15.99 15.19 -5.84
N GLU A 107 -16.20 16.29 -5.14
CA GLU A 107 -15.86 17.62 -5.62
C GLU A 107 -14.38 17.94 -5.39
N LYS A 108 -13.85 18.85 -6.21
CA LYS A 108 -12.47 19.34 -6.08
C LYS A 108 -12.23 19.98 -4.71
N LYS A 109 -11.17 19.53 -4.04
CA LYS A 109 -10.67 20.10 -2.78
C LYS A 109 -9.18 20.42 -2.91
N PRO A 110 -8.63 21.34 -2.09
CA PRO A 110 -7.20 21.60 -2.06
C PRO A 110 -6.43 20.38 -1.53
N TYR A 111 -5.30 20.05 -2.17
CA TYR A 111 -4.42 18.96 -1.74
C TYR A 111 -3.26 19.49 -0.92
N ALA A 112 -3.00 18.86 0.23
CA ALA A 112 -1.76 19.03 0.94
C ALA A 112 -0.66 18.22 0.25
N ALA A 113 0.54 18.78 0.17
CA ALA A 113 1.67 18.07 -0.43
C ALA A 113 2.11 16.90 0.47
N ALA A 114 2.13 15.71 -0.05
CA ALA A 114 2.83 14.58 0.54
C ALA A 114 4.35 14.87 0.49
N LYS A 115 5.03 14.71 1.64
CA LYS A 115 6.45 15.07 1.77
C LYS A 115 7.31 13.84 1.96
N LYS A 116 8.53 13.86 1.38
CA LYS A 116 9.52 12.78 1.45
C LYS A 116 8.96 11.43 0.98
N THR A 117 8.17 11.46 -0.09
CA THR A 117 7.57 10.26 -0.69
C THR A 117 8.29 9.80 -1.96
N TYR A 118 9.19 10.62 -2.51
CA TYR A 118 9.87 10.37 -3.76
C TYR A 118 11.37 10.66 -3.66
N ASP A 119 12.17 9.68 -4.06
CA ASP A 119 13.62 9.82 -4.26
C ASP A 119 13.99 9.30 -5.66
N ARG A 120 14.53 10.20 -6.49
CA ARG A 120 14.96 9.87 -7.84
C ARG A 120 16.03 8.77 -7.90
N LYS A 121 16.88 8.67 -6.88
CA LYS A 121 17.91 7.62 -6.80
C LYS A 121 17.30 6.23 -6.85
N ILE A 122 16.17 6.00 -6.18
CA ILE A 122 15.48 4.70 -6.18
C ILE A 122 14.95 4.34 -7.57
N LEU A 123 14.42 5.32 -8.31
CA LEU A 123 13.96 5.11 -9.69
C LEU A 123 15.09 4.69 -10.64
N GLU A 124 16.33 5.16 -10.37
CA GLU A 124 17.51 4.91 -11.18
C GLU A 124 18.21 3.58 -10.85
N LEU A 125 17.85 2.90 -9.75
CA LEU A 125 18.45 1.63 -9.36
C LEU A 125 18.20 0.53 -10.38
N GLY A 126 19.28 -0.16 -10.74
CA GLY A 126 19.27 -1.32 -11.61
C GLY A 126 19.29 -2.66 -10.85
N ALA A 127 19.31 -3.74 -11.61
CA ALA A 127 19.39 -5.09 -11.03
C ALA A 127 20.70 -5.32 -10.26
N GLU A 128 21.81 -4.76 -10.72
CA GLU A 128 23.12 -4.90 -10.07
C GLU A 128 23.13 -4.26 -8.68
N ASP A 129 22.53 -3.07 -8.54
CA ASP A 129 22.42 -2.40 -7.24
C ASP A 129 21.66 -3.25 -6.23
N LEU A 130 20.54 -3.86 -6.67
CA LEU A 130 19.73 -4.72 -5.81
C LEU A 130 20.39 -6.07 -5.51
N VAL A 131 21.19 -6.60 -6.44
CA VAL A 131 22.06 -7.77 -6.19
C VAL A 131 23.08 -7.44 -5.09
N ASN A 132 23.68 -6.26 -5.12
CA ASN A 132 24.63 -5.82 -4.09
C ASN A 132 23.95 -5.72 -2.71
N ILE A 133 22.72 -5.15 -2.65
CA ILE A 133 21.92 -5.11 -1.43
C ILE A 133 21.62 -6.52 -0.92
N ALA A 134 21.17 -7.42 -1.79
CA ALA A 134 20.83 -8.79 -1.42
C ALA A 134 22.07 -9.58 -0.96
N SER A 135 23.22 -9.38 -1.60
CA SER A 135 24.49 -10.01 -1.23
C SER A 135 24.95 -9.53 0.16
N ALA A 136 24.95 -8.22 0.40
CA ALA A 136 25.32 -7.66 1.70
C ALA A 136 24.44 -8.22 2.84
N MET A 137 23.15 -8.38 2.59
CA MET A 137 22.19 -8.95 3.55
C MET A 137 22.49 -10.43 3.83
N LEU A 138 22.79 -11.25 2.78
CA LEU A 138 23.16 -12.66 2.94
C LEU A 138 24.46 -12.82 3.71
N ASP A 139 25.52 -12.07 3.32
CA ASP A 139 26.83 -12.12 3.97
C ASP A 139 26.73 -11.74 5.45
N ALA A 140 25.96 -10.68 5.74
CA ALA A 140 25.68 -10.25 7.11
C ALA A 140 24.99 -11.35 7.94
N ALA A 141 23.98 -12.03 7.36
CA ALA A 141 23.24 -13.07 8.04
C ALA A 141 24.12 -14.29 8.40
N VAL A 142 24.89 -14.79 7.44
CA VAL A 142 25.74 -15.97 7.67
C VAL A 142 26.93 -15.67 8.58
N SER A 143 27.39 -14.43 8.65
CA SER A 143 28.46 -13.99 9.55
C SER A 143 28.08 -14.08 11.03
N VAL A 144 26.80 -14.00 11.38
CA VAL A 144 26.34 -14.05 12.78
C VAL A 144 26.59 -15.41 13.41
N ASN A 145 26.27 -16.50 12.70
CA ASN A 145 26.43 -17.85 13.24
C ASN A 145 26.33 -18.90 12.12
N LYS A 146 27.25 -19.86 12.09
CA LYS A 146 27.28 -20.96 11.11
C LYS A 146 26.03 -21.86 11.10
N ARG A 147 25.18 -21.76 12.10
CA ARG A 147 23.88 -22.48 12.19
C ARG A 147 22.73 -21.76 11.48
N VAL A 148 22.97 -20.55 11.00
CA VAL A 148 21.96 -19.76 10.28
C VAL A 148 21.87 -20.23 8.83
N PHE A 149 20.64 -20.38 8.35
CA PHE A 149 20.32 -20.71 6.96
C PHE A 149 19.28 -19.71 6.45
N PRO A 150 19.67 -18.76 5.61
CA PRO A 150 18.73 -17.93 4.88
C PRO A 150 17.82 -18.80 4.01
N ILE A 151 16.52 -18.52 4.01
CA ILE A 151 15.54 -19.32 3.27
C ILE A 151 15.02 -18.54 2.07
N GLU A 152 14.50 -17.36 2.34
CA GLU A 152 13.79 -16.52 1.37
C GLU A 152 14.00 -15.05 1.70
N GLY A 153 13.93 -14.20 0.69
CA GLY A 153 14.07 -12.76 0.85
C GLY A 153 14.34 -12.08 -0.47
N GLY A 154 14.88 -10.87 -0.39
CA GLY A 154 15.28 -10.14 -1.57
C GLY A 154 15.37 -8.63 -1.36
N ALA A 155 15.53 -7.93 -2.47
CA ALA A 155 15.51 -6.48 -2.54
C ALA A 155 14.58 -6.00 -3.65
N VAL A 156 13.89 -4.90 -3.41
CA VAL A 156 12.93 -4.29 -4.33
C VAL A 156 13.18 -2.79 -4.37
N ALA A 157 13.27 -2.23 -5.57
CA ALA A 157 13.18 -0.79 -5.81
C ALA A 157 11.97 -0.52 -6.69
N ALA A 158 11.03 0.29 -6.21
CA ALA A 158 9.78 0.56 -6.91
C ALA A 158 9.51 2.06 -7.03
N TYR A 159 8.94 2.44 -8.15
CA TYR A 159 8.32 3.72 -8.44
C TYR A 159 6.85 3.51 -8.72
N LEU A 160 6.02 4.39 -8.20
CA LEU A 160 4.59 4.41 -8.40
C LEU A 160 4.15 5.84 -8.66
N SER A 161 3.27 6.04 -9.63
CA SER A 161 2.58 7.31 -9.85
C SER A 161 1.13 7.08 -10.20
N SER A 162 0.31 8.04 -9.87
CA SER A 162 -1.11 8.03 -10.22
C SER A 162 -1.62 9.42 -10.53
N ALA A 163 -2.56 9.48 -11.45
CA ALA A 163 -3.36 10.66 -11.72
C ALA A 163 -4.83 10.29 -11.70
N ILE A 164 -5.66 11.18 -11.21
CA ILE A 164 -7.11 11.03 -11.20
C ILE A 164 -7.75 12.32 -11.70
N ALA A 165 -8.78 12.19 -12.53
CA ALA A 165 -9.65 13.28 -12.93
C ALA A 165 -11.11 12.83 -12.88
N ASN A 166 -12.03 13.75 -12.59
CA ASN A 166 -13.46 13.47 -12.64
C ASN A 166 -14.29 14.64 -13.19
N SER A 167 -15.55 14.38 -13.50
CA SER A 167 -16.50 15.36 -14.03
C SER A 167 -16.82 16.51 -13.08
N ASN A 168 -16.48 16.43 -11.80
CA ASN A 168 -16.68 17.49 -10.80
C ASN A 168 -15.44 18.38 -10.60
N GLY A 169 -14.46 18.28 -11.52
CA GLY A 169 -13.27 19.13 -11.53
C GLY A 169 -12.12 18.67 -10.63
N VAL A 170 -12.17 17.46 -10.11
CA VAL A 170 -10.99 16.82 -9.51
C VAL A 170 -9.96 16.61 -10.61
N ALA A 171 -8.72 17.02 -10.36
CA ALA A 171 -7.56 16.73 -11.17
C ALA A 171 -6.35 16.68 -10.21
N ALA A 172 -5.82 15.51 -9.96
CA ALA A 172 -4.75 15.30 -9.00
C ALA A 172 -3.72 14.31 -9.52
N PHE A 173 -2.48 14.52 -9.11
CA PHE A 173 -1.34 13.66 -9.41
C PHE A 173 -0.47 13.51 -8.17
N ASP A 174 0.01 12.30 -7.94
CA ASP A 174 1.05 12.03 -6.95
C ASP A 174 1.99 10.92 -7.44
N ARG A 175 3.19 10.89 -6.84
CA ARG A 175 4.19 9.87 -7.13
C ARG A 175 5.00 9.52 -5.89
N GLY A 176 5.57 8.34 -5.90
CA GLY A 176 6.41 7.90 -4.81
C GLY A 176 7.36 6.79 -5.19
N THR A 177 8.35 6.59 -4.35
CA THR A 177 9.33 5.52 -4.45
C THR A 177 9.33 4.68 -3.18
N ILE A 178 9.71 3.43 -3.29
CA ILE A 178 9.96 2.53 -2.17
C ILE A 178 11.21 1.71 -2.52
N ILE A 179 12.11 1.60 -1.55
CA ILE A 179 13.16 0.60 -1.54
C ILE A 179 12.93 -0.30 -0.33
N GLU A 180 13.04 -1.60 -0.53
CA GLU A 180 12.87 -2.60 0.52
C GLU A 180 13.93 -3.68 0.39
N CYS A 181 14.43 -4.15 1.52
CA CYS A 181 15.18 -5.39 1.60
C CYS A 181 14.64 -6.24 2.76
N SER A 182 14.55 -7.55 2.56
CA SER A 182 13.96 -8.47 3.54
C SER A 182 14.63 -9.82 3.53
N LEU A 183 14.70 -10.49 4.69
CA LEU A 183 15.30 -11.80 4.83
C LEU A 183 14.54 -12.66 5.85
N ALA A 184 14.20 -13.85 5.43
CA ALA A 184 13.74 -14.93 6.29
C ALA A 184 14.86 -15.95 6.50
N ALA A 185 15.10 -16.34 7.74
CA ALA A 185 16.13 -17.29 8.11
C ALA A 185 15.64 -18.29 9.16
N VAL A 186 16.26 -19.46 9.19
CA VAL A 186 16.16 -20.44 10.28
C VAL A 186 17.54 -20.73 10.86
N ALA A 187 17.59 -21.23 12.07
CA ALA A 187 18.80 -21.84 12.61
C ALA A 187 18.62 -23.35 12.81
N LYS A 188 19.70 -24.12 12.60
CA LYS A 188 19.70 -25.58 12.75
C LYS A 188 20.77 -25.99 13.74
N GLU A 189 20.41 -26.90 14.65
CA GLU A 189 21.33 -27.53 15.60
C GLU A 189 20.98 -29.00 15.77
N GLY A 190 21.81 -29.88 15.25
CA GLY A 190 21.52 -31.32 15.15
C GLY A 190 20.23 -31.57 14.34
N LYS A 191 19.22 -32.15 14.99
CA LYS A 191 17.89 -32.41 14.40
C LYS A 191 16.90 -31.24 14.62
N THR A 192 17.27 -30.21 15.39
CA THR A 192 16.41 -29.09 15.71
C THR A 192 16.51 -28.03 14.62
N VAL A 193 15.36 -27.58 14.11
CA VAL A 193 15.22 -26.45 13.21
C VAL A 193 14.27 -25.45 13.87
N THR A 194 14.65 -24.20 13.89
CA THR A 194 13.80 -23.13 14.46
C THR A 194 12.60 -22.83 13.59
N PRO A 195 11.57 -22.16 14.11
CA PRO A 195 10.63 -21.42 13.26
C PRO A 195 11.36 -20.44 12.34
N VAL A 196 10.70 -20.07 11.25
CA VAL A 196 11.18 -19.01 10.36
C VAL A 196 11.17 -17.68 11.11
N CYS A 197 12.31 -17.00 11.11
CA CYS A 197 12.47 -15.65 11.63
C CYS A 197 12.67 -14.69 10.46
N PHE A 198 12.03 -13.54 10.52
CA PHE A 198 11.95 -12.61 9.42
C PHE A 198 12.28 -11.20 9.89
N GLU A 199 13.01 -10.45 9.05
CA GLU A 199 13.24 -9.01 9.24
C GLU A 199 13.22 -8.30 7.89
N PHE A 200 12.86 -7.01 7.90
CA PHE A 200 12.91 -6.16 6.72
C PHE A 200 13.19 -4.70 7.08
N ASN A 201 13.71 -3.96 6.11
CA ASN A 201 13.77 -2.51 6.14
C ASN A 201 13.21 -1.96 4.85
N ALA A 202 12.29 -1.01 4.95
CA ALA A 202 11.63 -0.37 3.82
C ALA A 202 11.59 1.14 4.01
N GLU A 203 11.99 1.90 2.99
CA GLU A 203 12.11 3.35 3.04
C GLU A 203 11.57 3.99 1.76
N ARG A 204 11.24 5.28 1.85
CA ARG A 204 10.81 6.11 0.69
C ARG A 204 11.98 6.83 0.03
N ASP A 205 13.11 6.91 0.71
CA ASP A 205 14.40 7.41 0.21
C ASP A 205 15.45 6.28 0.21
N TYR A 206 16.57 6.48 -0.50
CA TYR A 206 17.62 5.47 -0.60
C TYR A 206 18.44 5.41 0.71
N ASN A 207 17.84 4.80 1.74
CA ASN A 207 18.42 4.69 3.09
C ASN A 207 18.05 3.36 3.77
N VAL A 208 18.14 2.24 3.05
CA VAL A 208 17.97 0.90 3.65
C VAL A 208 19.28 0.38 4.22
N ASP A 209 19.17 -0.45 5.28
CA ASP A 209 20.30 -1.12 5.94
C ASP A 209 20.21 -2.65 5.78
N PRO A 210 20.71 -3.19 4.66
CA PRO A 210 20.67 -4.63 4.41
C PRO A 210 21.53 -5.44 5.39
N GLU A 211 22.62 -4.88 5.90
CA GLU A 211 23.43 -5.59 6.89
C GLU A 211 22.66 -5.77 8.20
N TRP A 212 21.96 -4.73 8.66
CA TRP A 212 21.11 -4.83 9.85
C TRP A 212 20.02 -5.88 9.65
N VAL A 213 19.32 -5.87 8.51
CA VAL A 213 18.27 -6.87 8.20
C VAL A 213 18.82 -8.30 8.28
N GLY A 214 19.98 -8.55 7.64
CA GLY A 214 20.63 -9.85 7.65
C GLY A 214 21.03 -10.28 9.05
N LYS A 215 21.71 -9.40 9.81
CA LYS A 215 22.14 -9.67 11.19
C LYS A 215 20.97 -9.94 12.12
N GLU A 216 19.90 -9.15 12.01
CA GLU A 216 18.74 -9.25 12.91
C GLU A 216 17.91 -10.52 12.63
N ALA A 217 17.63 -10.84 11.37
CA ALA A 217 16.97 -12.11 11.01
C ALA A 217 17.76 -13.31 11.53
N ALA A 218 19.09 -13.28 11.37
CA ALA A 218 19.98 -14.34 11.88
C ALA A 218 19.98 -14.41 13.42
N ARG A 219 20.07 -13.27 14.12
CA ARG A 219 20.03 -13.18 15.58
C ARG A 219 18.73 -13.76 16.14
N LEU A 220 17.60 -13.43 15.53
CA LEU A 220 16.28 -13.96 15.89
C LEU A 220 16.24 -15.49 15.71
N ALA A 221 16.72 -15.98 14.56
CA ALA A 221 16.76 -17.42 14.27
C ALA A 221 17.62 -18.19 15.31
N VAL A 222 18.82 -17.68 15.62
CA VAL A 222 19.70 -18.32 16.64
C VAL A 222 19.06 -18.30 18.02
N SER A 223 18.41 -17.17 18.38
CA SER A 223 17.72 -17.05 19.68
C SER A 223 16.58 -18.05 19.82
N ALA A 224 15.91 -18.41 18.72
CA ALA A 224 14.82 -19.37 18.69
C ALA A 224 15.27 -20.83 18.91
N LEU A 225 16.57 -21.15 18.88
CA LEU A 225 17.09 -22.50 19.27
C LEU A 225 16.86 -22.83 20.74
N LYS A 226 16.68 -21.80 21.58
CA LYS A 226 16.50 -21.95 23.04
C LYS A 226 15.04 -21.87 23.48
N THR A 227 14.10 -22.27 22.63
CA THR A 227 12.68 -22.25 22.98
C THR A 227 12.33 -23.19 24.10
N LYS A 228 11.37 -22.83 24.94
CA LYS A 228 10.82 -23.66 26.02
C LYS A 228 9.29 -23.62 25.94
N ARG A 229 8.67 -24.77 26.30
CA ARG A 229 7.22 -24.80 26.49
C ARG A 229 6.85 -23.96 27.71
N ILE A 230 5.85 -23.11 27.57
CA ILE A 230 5.26 -22.36 28.67
C ILE A 230 3.85 -22.88 28.94
N LYS A 231 3.43 -22.85 30.21
CA LYS A 231 2.06 -23.19 30.61
C LYS A 231 1.14 -22.01 30.31
N THR A 232 -0.13 -22.29 30.01
CA THR A 232 -1.17 -21.23 29.90
C THR A 232 -1.25 -20.48 31.23
N LYS A 233 -1.13 -19.14 31.16
CA LYS A 233 -1.19 -18.27 32.32
C LYS A 233 -1.56 -16.83 31.90
N THR A 234 -2.14 -16.08 32.83
CA THR A 234 -2.27 -14.64 32.68
C THR A 234 -0.92 -13.97 32.98
N THR A 235 -0.45 -13.14 32.08
CA THR A 235 0.86 -12.47 32.21
C THR A 235 0.86 -11.11 31.49
N LYS A 236 1.87 -10.30 31.79
CA LYS A 236 2.17 -9.10 31.01
C LYS A 236 2.74 -9.52 29.66
N LEU A 237 2.37 -8.82 28.60
CA LEU A 237 2.83 -9.04 27.24
C LEU A 237 3.48 -7.77 26.69
N ILE A 238 4.68 -7.93 26.13
CA ILE A 238 5.35 -6.90 25.34
C ILE A 238 5.25 -7.34 23.89
N LEU A 239 4.60 -6.53 23.05
CA LEU A 239 4.48 -6.75 21.61
C LEU A 239 5.56 -5.95 20.89
N THR A 240 6.28 -6.61 19.97
CA THR A 240 7.10 -5.90 18.97
C THR A 240 6.20 -5.18 17.98
N GLN A 241 6.77 -4.26 17.19
CA GLN A 241 6.00 -3.53 16.16
C GLN A 241 5.28 -4.47 15.18
N PHE A 242 5.89 -5.55 14.73
CA PHE A 242 5.24 -6.52 13.83
C PHE A 242 4.05 -7.24 14.48
N ALA A 243 4.22 -7.66 15.72
CA ALA A 243 3.13 -8.31 16.44
C ALA A 243 1.98 -7.34 16.71
N LEU A 244 2.29 -6.09 17.05
CA LEU A 244 1.29 -5.03 17.23
C LEU A 244 0.62 -4.66 15.93
N GLN A 245 1.37 -4.52 14.82
CA GLN A 245 0.83 -4.26 13.49
C GLN A 245 -0.17 -5.34 13.08
N GLY A 246 0.21 -6.62 13.21
CA GLY A 246 -0.69 -7.73 12.90
C GLY A 246 -1.97 -7.70 13.73
N LEU A 247 -1.85 -7.45 15.04
CA LEU A 247 -3.00 -7.33 15.93
C LEU A 247 -3.94 -6.20 15.49
N LEU A 248 -3.41 -5.00 15.28
CA LEU A 248 -4.21 -3.82 14.90
C LEU A 248 -4.84 -3.99 13.51
N TYR A 249 -4.12 -4.57 12.56
CA TYR A 249 -4.61 -4.78 11.20
C TYR A 249 -5.86 -5.66 11.17
N TYR A 250 -5.83 -6.78 11.89
CA TYR A 250 -6.95 -7.72 11.88
C TYR A 250 -8.09 -7.34 12.85
N THR A 251 -7.88 -6.40 13.75
CA THR A 251 -8.89 -5.99 14.74
C THR A 251 -9.31 -4.54 14.58
N LEU A 252 -8.46 -3.60 15.00
CA LEU A 252 -8.80 -2.19 15.09
C LEU A 252 -9.14 -1.58 13.72
N ILE A 253 -8.33 -1.84 12.69
CA ILE A 253 -8.54 -1.23 11.36
C ILE A 253 -9.91 -1.61 10.81
N ASN A 254 -10.33 -2.86 10.94
CA ASN A 254 -11.65 -3.28 10.50
C ASN A 254 -12.77 -2.69 11.37
N ALA A 255 -12.52 -2.48 12.67
CA ALA A 255 -13.51 -1.91 13.57
C ALA A 255 -13.75 -0.41 13.34
N VAL A 256 -12.77 0.33 12.80
CA VAL A 256 -12.89 1.78 12.57
C VAL A 256 -13.23 2.16 11.13
N LYS A 257 -13.34 1.23 10.20
CA LYS A 257 -13.87 1.48 8.85
C LYS A 257 -15.35 1.78 8.91
N ALA A 258 -15.77 2.93 8.37
CA ALA A 258 -17.16 3.35 8.37
C ALA A 258 -18.10 2.36 7.68
N ASP A 259 -17.66 1.74 6.58
CA ASP A 259 -18.38 0.67 5.89
C ASP A 259 -18.78 -0.48 6.84
N ASN A 260 -17.83 -0.98 7.65
CA ASN A 260 -18.12 -2.02 8.63
C ASN A 260 -19.06 -1.54 9.75
N VAL A 261 -18.97 -0.25 10.14
CA VAL A 261 -19.86 0.34 11.14
C VAL A 261 -21.29 0.44 10.60
N GLN A 262 -21.46 0.93 9.37
CA GLN A 262 -22.76 1.06 8.70
C GLN A 262 -23.42 -0.30 8.47
N ARG A 263 -22.64 -1.32 8.10
CA ARG A 263 -23.10 -2.71 7.96
C ARG A 263 -23.31 -3.45 9.29
N LYS A 264 -23.17 -2.79 10.43
CA LYS A 264 -23.33 -3.38 11.79
C LYS A 264 -22.33 -4.53 12.06
N GLN A 265 -21.15 -4.48 11.47
CA GLN A 265 -20.08 -5.47 11.63
C GLN A 265 -18.96 -4.99 12.58
N SER A 266 -19.04 -3.74 13.06
CA SER A 266 -18.07 -3.17 13.98
C SER A 266 -18.57 -3.21 15.42
N PRO A 267 -17.70 -3.61 16.38
CA PRO A 267 -18.02 -3.53 17.81
C PRO A 267 -18.08 -2.07 18.31
N PHE A 268 -17.72 -1.10 17.48
CA PHE A 268 -17.72 0.34 17.82
C PHE A 268 -18.95 1.08 17.33
N GLN A 269 -19.92 0.39 16.71
CA GLN A 269 -21.16 1.02 16.28
C GLN A 269 -21.86 1.74 17.43
N GLY A 270 -22.17 3.03 17.24
CA GLY A 270 -22.88 3.85 18.23
C GLY A 270 -22.04 4.29 19.43
N ARG A 271 -20.73 3.99 19.44
CA ARG A 271 -19.85 4.23 20.60
C ARG A 271 -18.93 5.44 20.50
N ILE A 272 -19.17 6.35 19.56
CA ILE A 272 -18.45 7.65 19.50
C ILE A 272 -18.61 8.38 20.84
N GLY A 273 -17.51 8.84 21.39
CA GLY A 273 -17.45 9.50 22.72
C GLY A 273 -17.25 8.55 23.89
N GLU A 274 -17.31 7.25 23.68
CA GLU A 274 -17.11 6.26 24.73
C GLU A 274 -15.64 5.87 24.90
N LYS A 275 -15.28 5.45 26.11
CA LYS A 275 -13.98 4.87 26.42
C LYS A 275 -13.90 3.44 25.87
N VAL A 276 -13.03 3.20 24.89
CA VAL A 276 -12.81 1.91 24.22
C VAL A 276 -11.42 1.32 24.45
N ALA A 277 -10.50 2.12 25.03
CA ALA A 277 -9.12 1.72 25.31
C ALA A 277 -8.60 2.38 26.58
N SER A 278 -7.35 2.07 26.96
CA SER A 278 -6.65 2.77 28.06
C SER A 278 -6.45 4.25 27.73
N GLU A 279 -6.46 5.11 28.74
CA GLU A 279 -6.18 6.55 28.60
C GLU A 279 -4.77 6.86 28.07
N THR A 280 -3.86 5.90 28.17
CA THR A 280 -2.52 6.01 27.60
C THR A 280 -2.46 5.80 26.09
N ILE A 281 -3.58 5.38 25.47
CA ILE A 281 -3.65 5.04 24.04
C ILE A 281 -4.31 6.17 23.25
N THR A 282 -3.58 6.68 22.28
CA THR A 282 -4.08 7.56 21.21
C THR A 282 -3.74 6.92 19.86
N VAL A 283 -4.73 6.82 18.96
CA VAL A 283 -4.59 6.27 17.63
C VAL A 283 -5.03 7.30 16.60
N CYS A 284 -4.14 7.59 15.67
CA CYS A 284 -4.43 8.47 14.53
C CYS A 284 -4.18 7.71 13.22
N ASP A 285 -5.04 7.93 12.23
CA ASP A 285 -4.74 7.71 10.82
C ASP A 285 -4.10 8.99 10.28
N ASP A 286 -2.90 8.89 9.72
CA ASP A 286 -2.16 10.05 9.22
C ASP A 286 -1.66 9.78 7.79
N GLY A 287 -2.52 10.06 6.80
CA GLY A 287 -2.22 9.88 5.38
C GLY A 287 -1.16 10.84 4.83
N LEU A 288 -0.74 11.85 5.64
CA LEU A 288 0.28 12.84 5.29
C LEU A 288 1.56 12.69 6.13
N PHE A 289 1.71 11.59 6.87
CA PHE A 289 2.91 11.33 7.68
C PHE A 289 4.16 11.38 6.80
N GLN A 290 5.07 12.30 7.12
CA GLN A 290 6.24 12.58 6.30
C GLN A 290 7.13 11.34 6.14
N GLY A 291 7.39 10.93 4.90
CA GLY A 291 8.17 9.73 4.59
C GLY A 291 7.47 8.40 4.90
N GLY A 292 6.19 8.43 5.29
CA GLY A 292 5.43 7.21 5.55
C GLY A 292 5.26 6.35 4.31
N LEU A 293 5.39 5.02 4.45
CA LEU A 293 5.32 4.08 3.34
C LEU A 293 3.96 4.10 2.60
N ARG A 294 2.90 4.55 3.27
CA ARG A 294 1.54 4.67 2.73
C ARG A 294 1.07 6.12 2.58
N THR A 295 1.98 7.08 2.72
CA THR A 295 1.68 8.50 2.51
C THR A 295 1.49 8.80 1.03
N TRP A 296 0.36 9.43 0.71
CA TRP A 296 -0.03 9.95 -0.60
C TRP A 296 -0.80 11.25 -0.44
N ALA A 297 -0.92 12.05 -1.50
CA ALA A 297 -1.67 13.31 -1.45
C ALA A 297 -3.20 13.09 -1.44
N PHE A 298 -3.68 11.98 -2.00
CA PHE A 298 -5.10 11.65 -2.15
C PHE A 298 -5.33 10.12 -2.16
N ASP A 299 -6.58 9.73 -1.96
CA ASP A 299 -7.03 8.34 -2.02
C ASP A 299 -7.48 7.92 -3.44
N GLY A 300 -7.99 6.69 -3.58
CA GLY A 300 -8.44 6.14 -4.86
C GLY A 300 -9.65 6.83 -5.49
N GLU A 301 -10.31 7.74 -4.77
CA GLU A 301 -11.42 8.57 -5.26
C GLU A 301 -11.02 10.03 -5.50
N GLY A 302 -9.73 10.38 -5.27
CA GLY A 302 -9.25 11.76 -5.39
C GLY A 302 -9.58 12.64 -4.19
N ILE A 303 -9.98 12.06 -3.06
CA ILE A 303 -10.17 12.80 -1.81
C ILE A 303 -8.79 13.09 -1.20
N PRO A 304 -8.50 14.35 -0.82
CA PRO A 304 -7.25 14.69 -0.16
C PRO A 304 -7.03 13.90 1.12
N HIS A 305 -5.84 13.32 1.26
CA HIS A 305 -5.45 12.70 2.52
C HIS A 305 -5.35 13.73 3.63
N GLN A 306 -5.62 13.28 4.84
CA GLN A 306 -5.61 14.11 6.05
C GLN A 306 -5.14 13.29 7.26
N LYS A 307 -5.01 13.95 8.40
CA LYS A 307 -4.82 13.31 9.69
C LYS A 307 -6.15 13.21 10.43
N THR A 308 -6.55 11.99 10.78
CA THR A 308 -7.80 11.70 11.50
C THR A 308 -7.49 11.04 12.84
N THR A 309 -7.89 11.67 13.95
CA THR A 309 -7.78 11.05 15.27
C THR A 309 -8.93 10.07 15.46
N LEU A 310 -8.64 8.79 15.58
CA LEU A 310 -9.61 7.71 15.76
C LEU A 310 -9.94 7.49 17.23
N ILE A 311 -8.89 7.37 18.05
CA ILE A 311 -9.00 7.21 19.50
C ILE A 311 -8.09 8.25 20.14
N GLU A 312 -8.63 9.05 21.05
CA GLU A 312 -7.89 10.05 21.81
C GLU A 312 -7.94 9.73 23.29
N LYS A 313 -6.80 9.45 23.91
CA LYS A 313 -6.70 9.10 25.34
C LYS A 313 -7.75 8.04 25.74
N GLY A 314 -7.88 7.00 24.91
CA GLY A 314 -8.79 5.89 25.13
C GLY A 314 -10.24 6.12 24.68
N VAL A 315 -10.61 7.32 24.26
CA VAL A 315 -11.98 7.67 23.83
C VAL A 315 -12.09 7.62 22.32
N LEU A 316 -13.07 6.89 21.79
CA LEU A 316 -13.37 6.81 20.36
C LEU A 316 -13.87 8.17 19.85
N ARG A 317 -13.22 8.72 18.83
CA ARG A 317 -13.53 10.03 18.26
C ARG A 317 -14.13 9.98 16.88
N ASN A 318 -13.57 9.15 16.01
CA ASN A 318 -13.94 9.09 14.59
C ASN A 318 -13.88 7.68 14.04
N PHE A 319 -14.50 7.51 12.88
CA PHE A 319 -14.30 6.40 11.95
C PHE A 319 -13.59 6.88 10.68
N LEU A 320 -13.13 5.95 9.86
CA LEU A 320 -12.57 6.24 8.53
C LEU A 320 -13.64 6.08 7.47
N TYR A 321 -13.89 7.15 6.75
CA TYR A 321 -14.86 7.25 5.65
C TYR A 321 -14.12 7.39 4.32
N ASP A 322 -14.71 6.87 3.26
CA ASP A 322 -14.46 7.25 1.87
C ASP A 322 -15.53 8.25 1.39
N ASN A 323 -15.55 8.56 0.08
CA ASN A 323 -16.59 9.47 -0.45
C ASN A 323 -17.97 8.79 -0.51
N TYR A 324 -17.98 7.48 -0.73
CA TYR A 324 -19.20 6.69 -0.80
C TYR A 324 -19.85 6.54 0.57
#